data_51add50425b0f2701356754955db35d6
#
_entry.id   51add50425b0f2701356754955db35d6
#
_cell.length_a   1.000
_cell.length_b   1.000
_cell.length_c   1.000
_cell.angle_alpha   90.00
_cell.angle_beta   90.00
_cell.angle_gamma   90.00
#
_symmetry.space_group_name_H-M   'P 1'
#
loop_
_entity.id
_entity.type
_entity.pdbx_description
1 polymer ?
#
loop_
_entity_poly.entity_id
_entity_poly.type
_entity_poly.pdbx_seq_one_letter_code
_entity_poly.pdbx_strand_id
1 'polypeptide(L)'
;MTEDIRTLTTRLAEEPGSLAFLELAEALRRRGQLEAAGKVARGGLLKYPGLADAHDLMARILSDQGDLAGAFDAWADALRIDPLRTGALKGIAFLYFRAGQAETAIEHLQRAAEADPDDESIAQALVKVRRESRAVSHRPVEPPPGPEPPPATDPASVPASSPAPNPAASPLPEATEPGSPFAEMDGGRSLVLVDANGLRLAGSLPSPTGEETGDRVAAQLAGVSREAARATRLLGLGTWQSITLESSDGHFVLVRPTGETVLLAAREQSLPMARVVLLAERAARAAKQWLEQVR
;
A
#
# COMPACT_ATOMS: atom_id res chain seq x y z
N MET A 1 10.92 -11.11 -33.90
CA MET A 1 10.43 -9.98 -34.71
C MET A 1 9.19 -9.44 -34.02
N THR A 2 9.25 -8.24 -33.48
CA THR A 2 8.08 -7.58 -32.84
C THR A 2 7.19 -7.06 -33.97
N GLU A 3 6.00 -7.62 -34.12
CA GLU A 3 4.98 -7.07 -35.02
C GLU A 3 4.76 -5.58 -34.72
N ASP A 4 4.64 -4.76 -35.77
CA ASP A 4 4.43 -3.31 -35.60
C ASP A 4 3.04 -3.07 -34.99
N ILE A 5 2.94 -2.11 -34.07
CA ILE A 5 1.67 -1.72 -33.42
C ILE A 5 0.55 -1.49 -34.46
N ARG A 6 0.89 -0.98 -35.65
CA ARG A 6 -0.08 -0.79 -36.73
C ARG A 6 -0.69 -2.12 -37.20
N THR A 7 0.14 -3.12 -37.43
CA THR A 7 -0.29 -4.46 -37.86
C THR A 7 -1.18 -5.11 -36.80
N LEU A 8 -0.76 -5.03 -35.52
CA LEU A 8 -1.56 -5.56 -34.40
C LEU A 8 -2.89 -4.81 -34.24
N THR A 9 -2.91 -3.49 -34.47
CA THR A 9 -4.15 -2.71 -34.40
C THR A 9 -5.09 -3.08 -35.54
N THR A 10 -4.58 -3.25 -36.75
CA THR A 10 -5.38 -3.69 -37.90
C THR A 10 -5.96 -5.07 -37.67
N ARG A 11 -5.14 -6.02 -37.20
CA ARG A 11 -5.56 -7.38 -36.89
C ARG A 11 -6.65 -7.42 -35.80
N LEU A 12 -6.51 -6.60 -34.76
CA LEU A 12 -7.52 -6.50 -33.70
C LEU A 12 -8.82 -5.85 -34.22
N ALA A 13 -8.74 -4.93 -35.17
CA ALA A 13 -9.90 -4.29 -35.80
C ALA A 13 -10.65 -5.28 -36.72
N GLU A 14 -9.92 -6.08 -37.48
CA GLU A 14 -10.47 -7.11 -38.39
C GLU A 14 -11.05 -8.29 -37.60
N GLU A 15 -10.33 -8.71 -36.53
CA GLU A 15 -10.73 -9.81 -35.65
C GLU A 15 -10.80 -9.35 -34.17
N PRO A 16 -11.88 -8.66 -33.78
CA PRO A 16 -12.02 -8.15 -32.41
C PRO A 16 -12.07 -9.25 -31.33
N GLY A 17 -12.27 -10.52 -31.73
CA GLY A 17 -12.23 -11.72 -30.90
C GLY A 17 -10.87 -12.40 -30.84
N SER A 18 -9.84 -11.88 -31.48
CA SER A 18 -8.50 -12.49 -31.45
C SER A 18 -7.76 -12.13 -30.14
N LEU A 19 -6.80 -13.00 -29.75
CA LEU A 19 -5.91 -12.69 -28.62
C LEU A 19 -4.81 -11.67 -28.97
N ALA A 20 -4.86 -11.04 -30.16
CA ALA A 20 -3.93 -10.01 -30.60
C ALA A 20 -3.89 -8.79 -29.64
N PHE A 21 -4.93 -8.60 -28.81
CA PHE A 21 -4.91 -7.58 -27.78
C PHE A 21 -3.78 -7.76 -26.76
N LEU A 22 -3.35 -8.99 -26.46
CA LEU A 22 -2.22 -9.27 -25.57
C LEU A 22 -0.91 -8.72 -26.14
N GLU A 23 -0.65 -9.03 -27.42
CA GLU A 23 0.55 -8.56 -28.11
C GLU A 23 0.53 -7.05 -28.30
N LEU A 24 -0.63 -6.47 -28.64
CA LEU A 24 -0.80 -5.03 -28.79
C LEU A 24 -0.60 -4.28 -27.47
N ALA A 25 -1.23 -4.74 -26.39
CA ALA A 25 -1.09 -4.10 -25.09
C ALA A 25 0.34 -4.22 -24.55
N GLU A 26 1.01 -5.38 -24.75
CA GLU A 26 2.42 -5.53 -24.36
C GLU A 26 3.34 -4.63 -25.21
N ALA A 27 3.12 -4.51 -26.51
CA ALA A 27 3.88 -3.61 -27.39
C ALA A 27 3.72 -2.14 -26.97
N LEU A 28 2.51 -1.72 -26.62
CA LEU A 28 2.21 -0.38 -26.11
C LEU A 28 2.89 -0.15 -24.76
N ARG A 29 2.82 -1.13 -23.82
CA ARG A 29 3.48 -1.08 -22.52
C ARG A 29 4.98 -0.88 -22.65
N ARG A 30 5.64 -1.67 -23.50
CA ARG A 30 7.10 -1.55 -23.77
C ARG A 30 7.52 -0.21 -24.35
N ARG A 31 6.61 0.48 -25.04
CA ARG A 31 6.84 1.85 -25.57
C ARG A 31 6.49 2.94 -24.54
N GLY A 32 6.11 2.59 -23.32
CA GLY A 32 5.71 3.54 -22.28
C GLY A 32 4.33 4.15 -22.50
N GLN A 33 3.55 3.68 -23.48
CA GLN A 33 2.18 4.15 -23.76
C GLN A 33 1.18 3.43 -22.81
N LEU A 34 1.38 3.63 -21.49
CA LEU A 34 0.72 2.84 -20.45
C LEU A 34 -0.81 3.01 -20.45
N GLU A 35 -1.30 4.24 -20.71
CA GLU A 35 -2.74 4.50 -20.78
C GLU A 35 -3.42 3.73 -21.93
N ALA A 36 -2.79 3.75 -23.11
CA ALA A 36 -3.29 3.00 -24.27
C ALA A 36 -3.23 1.49 -24.03
N ALA A 37 -2.12 1.00 -23.47
CA ALA A 37 -1.95 -0.40 -23.08
C ALA A 37 -3.06 -0.85 -22.11
N GLY A 38 -3.34 -0.06 -21.08
CA GLY A 38 -4.39 -0.33 -20.10
C GLY A 38 -5.80 -0.36 -20.71
N LYS A 39 -6.09 0.52 -21.68
CA LYS A 39 -7.38 0.51 -22.40
C LYS A 39 -7.55 -0.78 -23.23
N VAL A 40 -6.49 -1.17 -23.95
CA VAL A 40 -6.49 -2.42 -24.76
C VAL A 40 -6.62 -3.65 -23.87
N ALA A 41 -5.86 -3.73 -22.78
CA ALA A 41 -5.92 -4.86 -21.84
C ALA A 41 -7.31 -4.97 -21.17
N ARG A 42 -7.91 -3.87 -20.71
CA ARG A 42 -9.27 -3.86 -20.16
C ARG A 42 -10.32 -4.32 -21.18
N GLY A 43 -10.21 -3.85 -22.43
CA GLY A 43 -11.08 -4.31 -23.51
C GLY A 43 -10.99 -5.82 -23.74
N GLY A 44 -9.77 -6.39 -23.66
CA GLY A 44 -9.54 -7.83 -23.73
C GLY A 44 -10.12 -8.58 -22.54
N LEU A 45 -9.93 -8.09 -21.32
CA LEU A 45 -10.46 -8.69 -20.11
C LEU A 45 -12.00 -8.70 -20.04
N LEU A 46 -12.67 -7.71 -20.63
CA LEU A 46 -14.15 -7.74 -20.76
C LEU A 46 -14.62 -8.92 -21.63
N LYS A 47 -13.82 -9.34 -22.62
CA LYS A 47 -14.16 -10.48 -23.48
C LYS A 47 -13.67 -11.82 -22.91
N TYR A 48 -12.52 -11.80 -22.25
CA TYR A 48 -11.83 -12.98 -21.74
C TYR A 48 -11.51 -12.87 -20.25
N PRO A 49 -12.54 -12.80 -19.38
CA PRO A 49 -12.34 -12.61 -17.93
C PRO A 49 -11.62 -13.78 -17.26
N GLY A 50 -11.62 -14.97 -17.87
CA GLY A 50 -10.93 -16.17 -17.38
C GLY A 50 -9.53 -16.39 -17.97
N LEU A 51 -8.93 -15.40 -18.63
CA LEU A 51 -7.62 -15.54 -19.25
C LEU A 51 -6.52 -15.01 -18.31
N ALA A 52 -5.76 -15.90 -17.68
CA ALA A 52 -4.69 -15.56 -16.75
C ALA A 52 -3.62 -14.63 -17.37
N ASP A 53 -3.30 -14.83 -18.66
CA ASP A 53 -2.38 -13.98 -19.42
C ASP A 53 -2.82 -12.50 -19.46
N ALA A 54 -4.12 -12.25 -19.60
CA ALA A 54 -4.67 -10.92 -19.67
C ALA A 54 -4.61 -10.22 -18.31
N HIS A 55 -4.89 -10.94 -17.22
CA HIS A 55 -4.74 -10.42 -15.86
C HIS A 55 -3.27 -10.15 -15.51
N ASP A 56 -2.34 -11.05 -15.87
CA ASP A 56 -0.90 -10.82 -15.67
C ASP A 56 -0.40 -9.59 -16.46
N LEU A 57 -0.82 -9.44 -17.72
CA LEU A 57 -0.48 -8.28 -18.52
C LEU A 57 -1.05 -6.98 -17.92
N MET A 58 -2.30 -7.01 -17.48
CA MET A 58 -2.93 -5.85 -16.81
C MET A 58 -2.18 -5.47 -15.54
N ALA A 59 -1.78 -6.46 -14.73
CA ALA A 59 -0.99 -6.24 -13.53
C ALA A 59 0.37 -5.58 -13.82
N ARG A 60 1.06 -6.02 -14.86
CA ARG A 60 2.33 -5.40 -15.29
C ARG A 60 2.13 -3.96 -15.74
N ILE A 61 1.06 -3.67 -16.48
CA ILE A 61 0.72 -2.30 -16.90
C ILE A 61 0.44 -1.42 -15.67
N LEU A 62 -0.37 -1.89 -14.72
CA LEU A 62 -0.68 -1.16 -13.48
C LEU A 62 0.58 -0.93 -12.63
N SER A 63 1.47 -1.93 -12.55
CA SER A 63 2.76 -1.79 -11.88
C SER A 63 3.63 -0.70 -12.50
N ASP A 64 3.70 -0.65 -13.83
CA ASP A 64 4.45 0.38 -14.57
C ASP A 64 3.80 1.79 -14.42
N GLN A 65 2.49 1.86 -14.23
CA GLN A 65 1.76 3.09 -13.89
C GLN A 65 1.96 3.52 -12.42
N GLY A 66 2.55 2.66 -11.59
CA GLY A 66 2.71 2.88 -10.16
C GLY A 66 1.47 2.56 -9.32
N ASP A 67 0.43 2.00 -9.92
CA ASP A 67 -0.75 1.47 -9.20
C ASP A 67 -0.46 0.05 -8.70
N LEU A 68 0.33 -0.03 -7.63
CA LEU A 68 0.78 -1.31 -7.08
C LEU A 68 -0.35 -2.10 -6.41
N ALA A 69 -1.36 -1.40 -5.88
CA ALA A 69 -2.52 -2.07 -5.30
C ALA A 69 -3.37 -2.75 -6.39
N GLY A 70 -3.68 -2.04 -7.47
CA GLY A 70 -4.35 -2.62 -8.62
C GLY A 70 -3.53 -3.72 -9.30
N ALA A 71 -2.20 -3.58 -9.35
CA ALA A 71 -1.33 -4.63 -9.86
C ALA A 71 -1.40 -5.90 -9.00
N PHE A 72 -1.44 -5.75 -7.67
CA PHE A 72 -1.60 -6.88 -6.74
C PHE A 72 -2.91 -7.63 -7.02
N ASP A 73 -4.03 -6.91 -7.13
CA ASP A 73 -5.34 -7.51 -7.40
C ASP A 73 -5.35 -8.26 -8.74
N ALA A 74 -4.82 -7.66 -9.79
CA ALA A 74 -4.77 -8.29 -11.11
C ALA A 74 -3.86 -9.54 -11.13
N TRP A 75 -2.72 -9.54 -10.43
CA TRP A 75 -1.91 -10.77 -10.28
C TRP A 75 -2.59 -11.81 -9.40
N ALA A 76 -3.31 -11.42 -8.36
CA ALA A 76 -4.10 -12.36 -7.54
C ALA A 76 -5.19 -13.03 -8.38
N ASP A 77 -5.87 -12.29 -9.26
CA ASP A 77 -6.83 -12.84 -10.21
C ASP A 77 -6.17 -13.81 -11.21
N ALA A 78 -4.98 -13.46 -11.72
CA ALA A 78 -4.21 -14.36 -12.59
C ALA A 78 -3.89 -15.68 -11.89
N LEU A 79 -3.45 -15.64 -10.61
CA LEU A 79 -3.14 -16.84 -9.81
C LEU A 79 -4.38 -17.63 -9.39
N ARG A 80 -5.54 -17.00 -9.28
CA ARG A 80 -6.81 -17.70 -9.03
C ARG A 80 -7.23 -18.54 -10.26
N ILE A 81 -6.90 -18.07 -11.46
CA ILE A 81 -7.17 -18.76 -12.72
C ILE A 81 -6.10 -19.82 -13.01
N ASP A 82 -4.83 -19.42 -12.90
CA ASP A 82 -3.66 -20.27 -13.10
C ASP A 82 -2.69 -20.15 -11.92
N PRO A 83 -2.76 -21.06 -10.92
CA PRO A 83 -1.94 -21.00 -9.70
C PRO A 83 -0.42 -21.11 -9.92
N LEU A 84 0.02 -21.56 -11.09
CA LEU A 84 1.42 -21.74 -11.46
C LEU A 84 1.91 -20.68 -12.45
N ARG A 85 1.13 -19.63 -12.69
CA ARG A 85 1.53 -18.53 -13.57
C ARG A 85 2.78 -17.83 -13.07
N THR A 86 3.93 -18.16 -13.65
CA THR A 86 5.26 -17.70 -13.21
C THR A 86 5.37 -16.17 -13.19
N GLY A 87 4.82 -15.48 -14.21
CA GLY A 87 4.80 -14.02 -14.27
C GLY A 87 4.07 -13.40 -13.08
N ALA A 88 2.90 -13.92 -12.74
CA ALA A 88 2.09 -13.44 -11.62
C ALA A 88 2.74 -13.77 -10.26
N LEU A 89 3.34 -14.96 -10.10
CA LEU A 89 4.09 -15.34 -8.90
C LEU A 89 5.27 -14.40 -8.66
N LYS A 90 6.05 -14.06 -9.70
CA LYS A 90 7.15 -13.09 -9.61
C LYS A 90 6.65 -11.69 -9.28
N GLY A 91 5.55 -11.27 -9.91
CA GLY A 91 4.95 -9.94 -9.66
C GLY A 91 4.47 -9.77 -8.23
N ILE A 92 3.71 -10.75 -7.71
CA ILE A 92 3.25 -10.74 -6.31
C ILE A 92 4.44 -10.80 -5.34
N ALA A 93 5.44 -11.63 -5.60
CA ALA A 93 6.63 -11.69 -4.76
C ALA A 93 7.35 -10.34 -4.69
N PHE A 94 7.46 -9.63 -5.80
CA PHE A 94 8.02 -8.26 -5.83
C PHE A 94 7.22 -7.31 -4.93
N LEU A 95 5.89 -7.38 -4.96
CA LEU A 95 5.04 -6.50 -4.13
C LEU A 95 5.13 -6.86 -2.65
N TYR A 96 5.16 -8.13 -2.28
CA TYR A 96 5.39 -8.56 -0.90
C TYR A 96 6.74 -8.09 -0.39
N PHE A 97 7.79 -8.23 -1.20
CA PHE A 97 9.11 -7.76 -0.85
C PHE A 97 9.15 -6.24 -0.61
N ARG A 98 8.51 -5.46 -1.49
CA ARG A 98 8.35 -4.00 -1.30
C ARG A 98 7.58 -3.64 -0.04
N ALA A 99 6.60 -4.45 0.34
CA ALA A 99 5.84 -4.29 1.58
C ALA A 99 6.60 -4.74 2.85
N GLY A 100 7.87 -5.16 2.72
CA GLY A 100 8.71 -5.64 3.82
C GLY A 100 8.45 -7.08 4.24
N GLN A 101 7.60 -7.82 3.51
CA GLN A 101 7.25 -9.21 3.78
C GLN A 101 8.14 -10.14 2.95
N ALA A 102 9.43 -10.19 3.29
CA ALA A 102 10.44 -10.91 2.52
C ALA A 102 10.20 -12.43 2.51
N GLU A 103 9.68 -13.00 3.60
CA GLU A 103 9.43 -14.43 3.72
C GLU A 103 8.31 -14.89 2.79
N THR A 104 7.19 -14.17 2.77
CA THR A 104 6.09 -14.43 1.82
C THR A 104 6.55 -14.23 0.36
N ALA A 105 7.41 -13.23 0.11
CA ALA A 105 8.01 -13.05 -1.21
C ALA A 105 8.86 -14.27 -1.63
N ILE A 106 9.64 -14.85 -0.70
CA ILE A 106 10.43 -16.05 -0.95
C ILE A 106 9.52 -17.25 -1.28
N GLU A 107 8.42 -17.44 -0.55
CA GLU A 107 7.46 -18.52 -0.81
C GLU A 107 6.89 -18.44 -2.25
N HIS A 108 6.47 -17.24 -2.68
CA HIS A 108 5.97 -17.05 -4.03
C HIS A 108 7.06 -17.29 -5.09
N LEU A 109 8.31 -16.85 -4.85
CA LEU A 109 9.43 -17.11 -5.77
C LEU A 109 9.81 -18.60 -5.81
N GLN A 110 9.69 -19.34 -4.71
CA GLN A 110 9.93 -20.78 -4.68
C GLN A 110 8.89 -21.51 -5.53
N ARG A 111 7.60 -21.16 -5.41
CA ARG A 111 6.55 -21.71 -6.26
C ARG A 111 6.77 -21.35 -7.74
N ALA A 112 7.29 -20.16 -8.02
CA ALA A 112 7.66 -19.78 -9.38
C ALA A 112 8.81 -20.65 -9.91
N ALA A 113 9.83 -20.95 -9.09
CA ALA A 113 10.96 -21.80 -9.46
C ALA A 113 10.54 -23.27 -9.65
N GLU A 114 9.54 -23.75 -8.93
CA GLU A 114 8.95 -25.08 -9.15
C GLU A 114 8.19 -25.16 -10.49
N ALA A 115 7.52 -24.07 -10.87
CA ALA A 115 6.77 -23.99 -12.11
C ALA A 115 7.66 -23.81 -13.36
N ASP A 116 8.77 -23.07 -13.22
CA ASP A 116 9.74 -22.79 -14.27
C ASP A 116 11.15 -22.82 -13.71
N PRO A 117 11.77 -24.02 -13.60
CA PRO A 117 13.12 -24.18 -13.03
C PRO A 117 14.22 -23.56 -13.87
N ASP A 118 14.00 -23.32 -15.16
CA ASP A 118 14.99 -22.81 -16.10
C ASP A 118 15.01 -21.28 -16.18
N ASP A 119 14.07 -20.59 -15.51
CA ASP A 119 14.05 -19.13 -15.45
C ASP A 119 15.08 -18.58 -14.46
N GLU A 120 16.25 -18.24 -14.96
CA GLU A 120 17.35 -17.66 -14.16
C GLU A 120 16.93 -16.40 -13.38
N SER A 121 15.94 -15.64 -13.88
CA SER A 121 15.48 -14.42 -13.21
C SER A 121 14.86 -14.71 -11.83
N ILE A 122 14.25 -15.88 -11.67
CA ILE A 122 13.67 -16.32 -10.39
C ILE A 122 14.79 -16.62 -9.38
N ALA A 123 15.82 -17.35 -9.81
CA ALA A 123 16.97 -17.66 -8.97
C ALA A 123 17.68 -16.37 -8.49
N GLN A 124 17.87 -15.41 -9.39
CA GLN A 124 18.42 -14.10 -9.06
C GLN A 124 17.54 -13.33 -8.08
N ALA A 125 16.23 -13.32 -8.28
CA ALA A 125 15.30 -12.70 -7.37
C ALA A 125 15.32 -13.32 -5.97
N LEU A 126 15.38 -14.66 -5.86
CA LEU A 126 15.51 -15.37 -4.58
C LEU A 126 16.80 -14.99 -3.84
N VAL A 127 17.91 -14.93 -4.54
CA VAL A 127 19.20 -14.51 -3.96
C VAL A 127 19.11 -13.08 -3.44
N LYS A 128 18.55 -12.17 -4.24
CA LYS A 128 18.37 -10.76 -3.87
C LYS A 128 17.51 -10.61 -2.62
N VAL A 129 16.32 -11.19 -2.60
CA VAL A 129 15.38 -11.09 -1.47
C VAL A 129 16.01 -11.66 -0.19
N ARG A 130 16.64 -12.83 -0.25
CA ARG A 130 17.33 -13.45 0.89
C ARG A 130 18.49 -12.61 1.43
N ARG A 131 19.26 -11.98 0.53
CA ARG A 131 20.39 -11.11 0.92
C ARG A 131 19.87 -9.86 1.64
N GLU A 132 18.85 -9.21 1.11
CA GLU A 132 18.31 -7.98 1.70
C GLU A 132 17.57 -8.26 3.01
N SER A 133 16.83 -9.37 3.11
CA SER A 133 16.20 -9.82 4.36
C SER A 133 17.24 -10.03 5.47
N ARG A 134 18.38 -10.70 5.17
CA ARG A 134 19.48 -10.88 6.12
C ARG A 134 20.14 -9.58 6.52
N ALA A 135 20.31 -8.63 5.59
CA ALA A 135 20.91 -7.33 5.87
C ALA A 135 20.06 -6.50 6.86
N VAL A 136 18.74 -6.59 6.76
CA VAL A 136 17.81 -5.95 7.71
C VAL A 136 17.90 -6.61 9.09
N SER A 137 17.99 -7.95 9.15
CA SER A 137 18.07 -8.71 10.41
C SER A 137 19.43 -8.58 11.11
N HIS A 138 20.49 -8.23 10.39
CA HIS A 138 21.87 -8.12 10.90
C HIS A 138 22.38 -6.67 10.99
N ARG A 139 21.50 -5.68 10.95
CA ARG A 139 21.92 -4.32 11.25
C ARG A 139 22.30 -4.28 12.73
N PRO A 140 23.59 -4.07 13.09
CA PRO A 140 23.97 -4.01 14.48
C PRO A 140 23.17 -2.90 15.14
N VAL A 141 22.40 -3.25 16.16
CA VAL A 141 21.87 -2.26 17.09
C VAL A 141 23.08 -1.78 17.88
N GLU A 142 23.63 -0.63 17.49
CA GLU A 142 24.62 0.03 18.31
C GLU A 142 23.98 0.26 19.68
N PRO A 143 24.56 -0.26 20.78
CA PRO A 143 23.96 -0.07 22.09
C PRO A 143 23.80 1.43 22.35
N PRO A 144 22.63 1.87 22.86
CA PRO A 144 22.42 3.26 23.17
C PRO A 144 23.52 3.75 24.11
N PRO A 145 24.06 4.97 23.94
CA PRO A 145 24.96 5.57 24.92
C PRO A 145 24.28 5.48 26.27
N GLY A 146 25.02 4.96 27.25
CA GLY A 146 24.51 4.72 28.59
C GLY A 146 23.80 5.98 29.14
N PRO A 147 22.77 5.84 29.97
CA PRO A 147 22.04 6.99 30.50
C PRO A 147 22.99 7.89 31.26
N GLU A 148 23.12 9.15 30.84
CA GLU A 148 23.70 10.17 31.69
C GLU A 148 22.93 10.22 33.00
N PRO A 149 23.58 10.29 34.15
CA PRO A 149 22.90 10.36 35.44
C PRO A 149 22.02 11.64 35.46
N PRO A 150 20.76 11.52 35.90
CA PRO A 150 19.87 12.68 35.96
C PRO A 150 20.42 13.73 36.97
N PRO A 151 20.36 15.02 36.65
CA PRO A 151 20.62 16.04 37.64
C PRO A 151 19.58 15.91 38.76
N ALA A 152 20.09 15.91 39.98
CA ALA A 152 19.26 15.87 41.17
C ALA A 152 18.35 17.12 41.21
N THR A 153 17.04 16.91 41.12
CA THR A 153 16.04 17.92 41.39
C THR A 153 15.10 17.42 42.47
N ASP A 154 14.96 18.28 43.48
CA ASP A 154 14.16 18.14 44.68
C ASP A 154 12.68 17.84 44.40
N PRO A 155 11.99 17.14 45.30
CA PRO A 155 10.56 16.85 45.15
C PRO A 155 9.71 18.06 45.63
N ALA A 156 9.13 18.79 44.69
CA ALA A 156 8.09 19.76 45.05
C ALA A 156 6.92 19.68 44.09
N SER A 157 5.79 19.22 44.64
CA SER A 157 4.41 19.61 44.37
C SER A 157 3.87 19.57 42.95
N VAL A 158 3.14 18.48 42.66
CA VAL A 158 2.18 18.42 41.54
C VAL A 158 0.84 18.98 42.04
N PRO A 159 0.28 20.01 41.43
CA PRO A 159 -1.15 20.27 41.52
C PRO A 159 -1.84 19.54 40.36
N ALA A 160 -2.76 18.64 40.72
CA ALA A 160 -3.73 18.08 39.79
C ALA A 160 -4.64 19.19 39.26
N SER A 161 -4.58 19.43 37.97
CA SER A 161 -5.58 20.24 37.27
C SER A 161 -6.17 19.41 36.16
N SER A 162 -7.35 18.86 36.42
CA SER A 162 -8.25 18.35 35.39
C SER A 162 -8.65 19.52 34.48
N PRO A 163 -8.53 19.41 33.16
CA PRO A 163 -9.18 20.33 32.25
C PRO A 163 -10.67 19.96 32.15
N ALA A 164 -11.51 20.95 32.44
CA ALA A 164 -12.95 20.95 32.25
C ALA A 164 -13.31 20.68 30.76
N PRO A 165 -14.48 20.11 30.48
CA PRO A 165 -14.92 19.87 29.11
C PRO A 165 -15.26 21.20 28.44
N ASN A 166 -14.65 21.45 27.30
CA ASN A 166 -14.96 22.56 26.42
C ASN A 166 -16.32 22.34 25.76
N PRO A 167 -17.30 23.22 25.84
CA PRO A 167 -18.59 23.02 25.21
C PRO A 167 -18.56 23.35 23.71
N ALA A 168 -19.20 22.50 22.94
CA ALA A 168 -19.77 22.74 21.64
C ALA A 168 -18.80 23.06 20.49
N ALA A 169 -18.22 22.03 19.92
CA ALA A 169 -17.99 22.02 18.47
C ALA A 169 -19.26 21.41 17.81
N SER A 170 -19.91 22.20 16.99
CA SER A 170 -21.06 21.79 16.19
C SER A 170 -20.70 20.59 15.31
N PRO A 171 -21.60 19.63 15.08
CA PRO A 171 -21.37 18.51 14.19
C PRO A 171 -21.21 19.05 12.76
N LEU A 172 -20.04 18.81 12.18
CA LEU A 172 -19.81 18.98 10.74
C LEU A 172 -20.62 17.92 9.98
N PRO A 173 -21.20 18.25 8.82
CA PRO A 173 -22.18 17.42 8.15
C PRO A 173 -21.55 16.11 7.62
N GLU A 174 -22.34 15.05 7.79
CA GLU A 174 -22.18 13.78 7.07
C GLU A 174 -22.19 14.05 5.57
N ALA A 175 -21.02 13.91 4.93
CA ALA A 175 -20.98 13.59 3.50
C ALA A 175 -19.54 13.17 3.16
N THR A 176 -19.41 12.26 2.25
CA THR A 176 -18.21 12.14 1.42
C THR A 176 -18.03 13.51 0.76
N GLU A 177 -17.23 14.39 1.37
CA GLU A 177 -17.07 15.75 0.86
C GLU A 177 -16.48 15.67 -0.55
N PRO A 178 -17.08 16.39 -1.53
CA PRO A 178 -16.46 16.57 -2.84
C PRO A 178 -15.14 17.31 -2.60
N GLY A 179 -14.02 16.56 -2.72
CA GLY A 179 -12.67 17.09 -2.45
C GLY A 179 -11.82 16.22 -1.52
N SER A 180 -12.36 15.13 -0.97
CA SER A 180 -11.56 14.17 -0.20
C SER A 180 -10.51 13.50 -1.09
N PRO A 181 -9.21 13.42 -0.66
CA PRO A 181 -8.16 12.76 -1.42
C PRO A 181 -8.41 11.26 -1.65
N PHE A 182 -9.42 10.69 -0.98
CA PHE A 182 -9.74 9.26 -1.00
C PHE A 182 -11.04 8.94 -1.75
N ALA A 183 -11.72 9.93 -2.34
CA ALA A 183 -13.05 9.76 -2.94
C ALA A 183 -13.08 8.73 -4.09
N GLU A 184 -12.00 8.66 -4.88
CA GLU A 184 -11.86 7.74 -6.02
C GLU A 184 -11.12 6.45 -5.68
N MET A 185 -10.72 6.28 -4.41
CA MET A 185 -9.96 5.10 -3.98
C MET A 185 -10.90 4.00 -3.54
N ASP A 186 -10.66 2.78 -4.03
CA ASP A 186 -11.33 1.59 -3.52
C ASP A 186 -11.04 1.46 -2.02
N GLY A 187 -12.12 1.47 -1.23
CA GLY A 187 -12.04 1.44 0.23
C GLY A 187 -11.73 2.78 0.92
N GLY A 188 -12.04 3.92 0.32
CA GLY A 188 -11.90 5.24 0.96
C GLY A 188 -12.59 5.35 2.33
N ARG A 189 -13.60 4.52 2.61
CA ARG A 189 -14.31 4.43 3.91
C ARG A 189 -13.50 3.78 5.05
N SER A 190 -12.26 3.39 4.83
CA SER A 190 -11.40 2.79 5.86
C SER A 190 -10.04 3.47 5.90
N LEU A 191 -10.00 4.73 5.45
CA LEU A 191 -8.84 5.60 5.47
C LEU A 191 -9.17 6.85 6.29
N VAL A 192 -8.27 7.22 7.21
CA VAL A 192 -8.39 8.45 8.00
C VAL A 192 -7.07 9.19 7.99
N LEU A 193 -7.10 10.45 7.57
CA LEU A 193 -5.99 11.38 7.65
C LEU A 193 -6.20 12.32 8.85
N VAL A 194 -5.20 12.41 9.70
CA VAL A 194 -5.22 13.25 10.91
C VAL A 194 -4.01 14.17 10.96
N ASP A 195 -4.14 15.30 11.62
CA ASP A 195 -3.03 16.18 11.92
C ASP A 195 -2.26 15.75 13.19
N ALA A 196 -1.21 16.49 13.55
CA ALA A 196 -0.39 16.21 14.73
C ALA A 196 -1.16 16.34 16.06
N ASN A 197 -2.30 17.04 16.07
CA ASN A 197 -3.15 17.29 17.24
C ASN A 197 -4.27 16.23 17.36
N GLY A 198 -4.47 15.40 16.35
CA GLY A 198 -5.53 14.40 16.32
C GLY A 198 -6.82 14.91 15.70
N LEU A 199 -6.78 16.03 14.99
CA LEU A 199 -7.92 16.51 14.21
C LEU A 199 -7.99 15.72 12.89
N ARG A 200 -9.16 15.17 12.58
CA ARG A 200 -9.43 14.49 11.31
C ARG A 200 -9.47 15.54 10.19
N LEU A 201 -8.62 15.36 9.20
CA LEU A 201 -8.53 16.20 8.00
C LEU A 201 -9.35 15.65 6.85
N ALA A 202 -9.38 14.31 6.68
CA ALA A 202 -10.12 13.64 5.61
C ALA A 202 -10.36 12.16 5.92
N GLY A 203 -11.34 11.56 5.25
CA GLY A 203 -11.65 10.15 5.32
C GLY A 203 -12.55 9.76 6.50
N SER A 204 -12.93 8.48 6.56
CA SER A 204 -13.83 7.93 7.58
C SER A 204 -13.50 6.49 7.92
N LEU A 205 -13.91 6.04 9.11
CA LEU A 205 -13.86 4.64 9.54
C LEU A 205 -15.28 4.21 9.89
N PRO A 206 -15.86 3.25 9.18
CA PRO A 206 -17.15 2.70 9.55
C PRO A 206 -17.05 1.96 10.88
N SER A 207 -18.00 2.21 11.77
CA SER A 207 -18.17 1.44 13.00
C SER A 207 -19.14 0.29 12.77
N PRO A 208 -18.95 -0.88 13.40
CA PRO A 208 -19.94 -1.95 13.42
C PRO A 208 -21.30 -1.52 14.01
N THR A 209 -21.33 -0.47 14.84
CA THR A 209 -22.51 0.09 15.47
C THR A 209 -23.15 1.25 14.70
N GLY A 210 -22.61 1.60 13.52
CA GLY A 210 -23.13 2.70 12.69
C GLY A 210 -22.73 4.11 13.16
N GLU A 211 -22.05 4.25 14.29
CA GLU A 211 -21.50 5.53 14.75
C GLU A 211 -20.16 5.81 14.07
N GLU A 212 -19.91 7.06 13.72
CA GLU A 212 -18.66 7.47 13.15
C GLU A 212 -17.53 7.42 14.20
N THR A 213 -16.66 6.42 14.07
CA THR A 213 -15.54 6.18 14.99
C THR A 213 -14.31 7.03 14.62
N GLY A 214 -14.36 7.71 13.47
CA GLY A 214 -13.22 8.41 12.88
C GLY A 214 -12.57 9.43 13.81
N ASP A 215 -13.35 10.28 14.46
CA ASP A 215 -12.82 11.37 15.34
C ASP A 215 -12.24 10.81 16.64
N ARG A 216 -12.84 9.76 17.20
CA ARG A 216 -12.30 9.10 18.41
C ARG A 216 -10.96 8.42 18.11
N VAL A 217 -10.87 7.78 16.96
CA VAL A 217 -9.63 7.12 16.50
C VAL A 217 -8.58 8.20 16.17
N ALA A 218 -8.96 9.28 15.50
CA ALA A 218 -8.08 10.39 15.17
C ALA A 218 -7.35 10.94 16.39
N ALA A 219 -8.08 11.21 17.49
CA ALA A 219 -7.50 11.67 18.74
C ALA A 219 -6.47 10.69 19.33
N GLN A 220 -6.73 9.37 19.24
CA GLN A 220 -5.80 8.34 19.72
C GLN A 220 -4.56 8.20 18.81
N LEU A 221 -4.72 8.36 17.51
CA LEU A 221 -3.61 8.25 16.55
C LEU A 221 -2.51 9.30 16.77
N ALA A 222 -2.87 10.52 17.18
CA ALA A 222 -1.89 11.53 17.56
C ALA A 222 -1.02 11.06 18.74
N GLY A 223 -1.60 10.34 19.71
CA GLY A 223 -0.88 9.72 20.81
C GLY A 223 0.10 8.64 20.33
N VAL A 224 -0.38 7.70 19.51
CA VAL A 224 0.44 6.64 18.94
C VAL A 224 1.61 7.21 18.14
N SER A 225 1.37 8.21 17.30
CA SER A 225 2.42 8.87 16.52
C SER A 225 3.51 9.50 17.39
N ARG A 226 3.13 10.14 18.49
CA ARG A 226 4.08 10.74 19.45
C ARG A 226 4.91 9.69 20.16
N GLU A 227 4.29 8.61 20.62
CA GLU A 227 5.03 7.51 21.28
C GLU A 227 5.96 6.78 20.30
N ALA A 228 5.53 6.55 19.07
CA ALA A 228 6.39 6.00 18.02
C ALA A 228 7.60 6.92 17.76
N ALA A 229 7.38 8.22 17.66
CA ALA A 229 8.47 9.20 17.47
C ALA A 229 9.43 9.25 18.69
N ARG A 230 8.91 9.06 19.90
CA ARG A 230 9.71 8.95 21.12
C ARG A 230 10.55 7.67 21.12
N ALA A 231 9.92 6.53 20.80
CA ALA A 231 10.59 5.24 20.76
C ALA A 231 11.72 5.21 19.70
N THR A 232 11.45 5.69 18.47
CA THR A 232 12.47 5.72 17.42
C THR A 232 13.63 6.65 17.76
N ARG A 233 13.36 7.77 18.47
CA ARG A 233 14.41 8.68 18.95
C ARG A 233 15.29 8.01 20.02
N LEU A 234 14.68 7.32 21.00
CA LEU A 234 15.40 6.58 22.04
C LEU A 234 16.28 5.47 21.46
N LEU A 235 15.82 4.84 20.36
CA LEU A 235 16.55 3.79 19.66
C LEU A 235 17.54 4.31 18.62
N GLY A 236 17.66 5.62 18.42
CA GLY A 236 18.54 6.22 17.40
C GLY A 236 18.13 5.89 15.94
N LEU A 237 16.87 5.46 15.72
CA LEU A 237 16.37 5.03 14.40
C LEU A 237 15.89 6.18 13.51
N GLY A 238 15.98 7.43 13.97
CA GLY A 238 15.47 8.60 13.23
C GLY A 238 13.95 8.74 13.31
N THR A 239 13.31 9.23 12.25
CA THR A 239 11.86 9.39 12.20
C THR A 239 11.19 8.13 11.67
N TRP A 240 10.13 7.67 12.35
CA TRP A 240 9.35 6.53 11.85
C TRP A 240 8.63 6.89 10.53
N GLN A 241 8.50 5.94 9.63
CA GLN A 241 7.88 6.10 8.31
C GLN A 241 6.52 5.41 8.24
N SER A 242 6.45 4.16 8.72
CA SER A 242 5.23 3.37 8.77
C SER A 242 5.22 2.48 10.00
N ILE A 243 4.02 2.12 10.44
CA ILE A 243 3.76 1.13 11.48
C ILE A 243 2.70 0.19 10.95
N THR A 244 2.97 -1.09 10.94
CA THR A 244 2.01 -2.14 10.59
C THR A 244 1.64 -2.92 11.83
N LEU A 245 0.34 -3.17 11.98
CA LEU A 245 -0.20 -3.94 13.10
C LEU A 245 -1.21 -4.94 12.56
N GLU A 246 -1.04 -6.17 12.95
CA GLU A 246 -1.95 -7.28 12.68
C GLU A 246 -2.70 -7.65 13.95
N SER A 247 -4.01 -7.80 13.84
CA SER A 247 -4.89 -8.25 14.92
C SER A 247 -5.71 -9.46 14.49
N SER A 248 -6.44 -10.10 15.43
CA SER A 248 -7.36 -11.19 15.11
C SER A 248 -8.45 -10.83 14.10
N ASP A 249 -8.82 -9.56 14.00
CA ASP A 249 -9.98 -9.09 13.25
C ASP A 249 -9.62 -8.24 12.04
N GLY A 250 -8.33 -7.83 11.92
CA GLY A 250 -7.93 -6.99 10.81
C GLY A 250 -6.49 -6.50 10.84
N HIS A 251 -6.16 -5.76 9.80
CA HIS A 251 -4.87 -5.15 9.57
C HIS A 251 -4.96 -3.63 9.67
N PHE A 252 -3.98 -3.02 10.34
CA PHE A 252 -3.83 -1.58 10.49
C PHE A 252 -2.48 -1.15 9.96
N VAL A 253 -2.47 -0.12 9.14
CA VAL A 253 -1.24 0.49 8.64
C VAL A 253 -1.28 1.99 8.90
N LEU A 254 -0.30 2.49 9.63
CA LEU A 254 -0.07 3.91 9.83
C LEU A 254 1.08 4.36 8.94
N VAL A 255 0.89 5.44 8.21
CA VAL A 255 1.90 6.07 7.36
C VAL A 255 1.94 7.56 7.64
N ARG A 256 3.08 8.20 7.43
CA ARG A 256 3.21 9.66 7.55
C ARG A 256 3.31 10.31 6.17
N PRO A 257 2.21 10.86 5.63
CA PRO A 257 2.24 11.59 4.37
C PRO A 257 3.15 12.83 4.43
N THR A 258 3.15 13.52 5.58
CA THR A 258 4.03 14.65 5.88
C THR A 258 4.60 14.53 7.30
N GLY A 259 5.49 15.45 7.69
CA GLY A 259 6.01 15.49 9.08
C GLY A 259 4.94 15.73 10.15
N GLU A 260 3.81 16.32 9.77
CA GLU A 260 2.75 16.81 10.68
C GLU A 260 1.44 16.01 10.56
N THR A 261 1.37 15.02 9.67
CA THR A 261 0.13 14.26 9.45
C THR A 261 0.36 12.76 9.54
N VAL A 262 -0.69 12.04 9.93
CA VAL A 262 -0.71 10.57 10.01
C VAL A 262 -1.94 10.08 9.23
N LEU A 263 -1.74 9.08 8.40
CA LEU A 263 -2.77 8.36 7.69
C LEU A 263 -2.91 6.97 8.31
N LEU A 264 -4.13 6.60 8.67
CA LEU A 264 -4.51 5.24 9.04
C LEU A 264 -5.22 4.57 7.86
N ALA A 265 -4.79 3.38 7.52
CA ALA A 265 -5.54 2.43 6.70
C ALA A 265 -5.92 1.23 7.57
N ALA A 266 -7.22 0.94 7.69
CA ALA A 266 -7.74 -0.21 8.43
C ALA A 266 -8.48 -1.14 7.47
N ARG A 267 -8.25 -2.44 7.57
CA ARG A 267 -8.91 -3.46 6.73
C ARG A 267 -9.16 -4.72 7.53
N GLU A 268 -10.17 -5.46 7.10
CA GLU A 268 -10.46 -6.79 7.60
C GLU A 268 -9.32 -7.77 7.28
N GLN A 269 -9.21 -8.82 8.07
CA GLN A 269 -8.17 -9.86 7.93
C GLN A 269 -8.25 -10.61 6.58
N SER A 270 -9.38 -10.55 5.89
CA SER A 270 -9.58 -11.18 4.56
C SER A 270 -8.65 -10.63 3.48
N LEU A 271 -8.12 -9.41 3.68
CA LEU A 271 -7.17 -8.79 2.76
C LEU A 271 -5.73 -9.01 3.22
N PRO A 272 -4.82 -9.48 2.35
CA PRO A 272 -3.40 -9.64 2.70
C PRO A 272 -2.78 -8.33 3.19
N MET A 273 -1.94 -8.39 4.23
CA MET A 273 -1.25 -7.22 4.80
C MET A 273 -0.49 -6.41 3.73
N ALA A 274 0.16 -7.10 2.77
CA ALA A 274 0.88 -6.41 1.68
C ALA A 274 -0.04 -5.49 0.87
N ARG A 275 -1.27 -5.92 0.59
CA ARG A 275 -2.26 -5.09 -0.12
C ARG A 275 -2.64 -3.87 0.70
N VAL A 276 -2.81 -4.03 2.02
CA VAL A 276 -3.13 -2.91 2.93
C VAL A 276 -1.98 -1.90 3.00
N VAL A 277 -0.74 -2.36 3.03
CA VAL A 277 0.47 -1.50 2.99
C VAL A 277 0.50 -0.70 1.68
N LEU A 278 0.32 -1.37 0.53
CA LEU A 278 0.33 -0.70 -0.79
C LEU A 278 -0.82 0.31 -0.94
N LEU A 279 -2.00 -0.01 -0.39
CA LEU A 279 -3.13 0.91 -0.34
C LEU A 279 -2.80 2.15 0.52
N ALA A 280 -2.21 1.94 1.70
CA ALA A 280 -1.80 3.03 2.60
C ALA A 280 -0.74 3.93 1.95
N GLU A 281 0.24 3.36 1.23
CA GLU A 281 1.23 4.13 0.48
C GLU A 281 0.60 4.97 -0.64
N ARG A 282 -0.36 4.39 -1.39
CA ARG A 282 -1.11 5.12 -2.43
C ARG A 282 -1.91 6.26 -1.82
N ALA A 283 -2.64 6.00 -0.73
CA ALA A 283 -3.42 6.98 -0.02
C ALA A 283 -2.54 8.10 0.58
N ALA A 284 -1.35 7.77 1.08
CA ALA A 284 -0.41 8.74 1.60
C ALA A 284 0.11 9.70 0.51
N ARG A 285 0.36 9.19 -0.71
CA ARG A 285 0.73 10.05 -1.85
C ARG A 285 -0.41 10.99 -2.25
N ALA A 286 -1.64 10.48 -2.33
CA ALA A 286 -2.81 11.29 -2.64
C ALA A 286 -3.08 12.36 -1.55
N ALA A 287 -2.96 11.99 -0.28
CA ALA A 287 -3.09 12.91 0.85
C ALA A 287 -2.01 14.01 0.82
N LYS A 288 -0.77 13.67 0.50
CA LYS A 288 0.32 14.65 0.38
C LYS A 288 0.03 15.67 -0.71
N GLN A 289 -0.37 15.22 -1.91
CA GLN A 289 -0.72 16.11 -3.03
C GLN A 289 -1.90 17.01 -2.67
N TRP A 290 -2.92 16.46 -2.02
CA TRP A 290 -4.08 17.23 -1.58
C TRP A 290 -3.72 18.31 -0.54
N LEU A 291 -2.87 17.98 0.43
CA LEU A 291 -2.38 18.93 1.44
C LEU A 291 -1.55 20.07 0.83
N GLU A 292 -0.82 19.81 -0.27
CA GLU A 292 -0.07 20.84 -1.01
C GLU A 292 -0.99 21.79 -1.80
N GLN A 293 -2.21 21.35 -2.17
CA GLN A 293 -3.20 22.15 -2.89
C GLN A 293 -4.09 23.00 -1.96
N VAL A 294 -4.27 22.58 -0.70
CA VAL A 294 -5.14 23.25 0.29
C VAL A 294 -4.38 24.30 1.10
N ARG A 295 -3.04 24.29 1.07
CA ARG A 295 -2.19 25.34 1.66
C ARG A 295 -2.07 26.55 0.75
#